data_952af47397ae0b1a1518d0d330bfa7b3
#
_entry.id   952af47397ae0b1a1518d0d330bfa7b3
#
_cell.length_a   1.000
_cell.length_b   1.000
_cell.length_c   1.000
_cell.angle_alpha   90.00
_cell.angle_beta   90.00
_cell.angle_gamma   90.00
#
_symmetry.space_group_name_H-M   'P 1'
#
loop_
_entity.id
_entity.type
_entity.pdbx_description
1 polymer ?
#
loop_
_entity_poly.entity_id
_entity_poly.type
_entity_poly.pdbx_seq_one_letter_code
_entity_poly.pdbx_strand_id
1 'polypeptide(L)'
;KPIRSVFYTLKGNIAMMKQDFDGAEKMMKKGLDLGMPMKEAEGASMLQMGMIFMQKNDLKQAESYIRGAIRKGLPDKENEAAAYLQMCSLMMNKREFRAAKEYFRKAKSFKATTPQIVDQIKQIEKYITRMPG
;
A
#
# COMPACT_ATOMS: atom_id res chain seq x y z
N LYS A 1 -4.13 -7.15 22.87
CA LYS A 1 -3.90 -8.59 22.63
C LYS A 1 -3.90 -8.89 21.15
N PRO A 2 -3.04 -9.81 20.69
CA PRO A 2 -2.89 -10.09 19.25
C PRO A 2 -4.20 -10.47 18.54
N ILE A 3 -5.05 -11.24 19.22
CA ILE A 3 -6.32 -11.69 18.63
C ILE A 3 -7.23 -10.50 18.31
N ARG A 4 -7.26 -9.49 19.16
CA ARG A 4 -8.08 -8.30 18.94
C ARG A 4 -7.59 -7.50 17.72
N SER A 5 -6.28 -7.34 17.58
CA SER A 5 -5.75 -6.59 16.44
C SER A 5 -6.05 -7.31 15.13
N VAL A 6 -5.94 -8.64 15.09
CA VAL A 6 -6.29 -9.43 13.91
C VAL A 6 -7.78 -9.28 13.57
N PHE A 7 -8.64 -9.29 14.59
CA PHE A 7 -10.08 -9.11 14.42
C PHE A 7 -10.39 -7.77 13.74
N TYR A 8 -9.78 -6.69 14.22
CA TYR A 8 -10.01 -5.37 13.64
C TYR A 8 -9.46 -5.26 12.21
N THR A 9 -8.34 -5.92 11.95
CA THR A 9 -7.79 -5.97 10.60
C THR A 9 -8.74 -6.67 9.63
N LEU A 10 -9.34 -7.78 10.06
CA LEU A 10 -10.33 -8.50 9.24
C LEU A 10 -11.56 -7.64 8.98
N LYS A 11 -12.05 -6.94 10.00
CA LYS A 11 -13.19 -6.02 9.83
C LYS A 11 -12.87 -4.90 8.87
N GLY A 12 -11.65 -4.36 8.94
CA GLY A 12 -11.20 -3.33 8.02
C GLY A 12 -11.15 -3.83 6.59
N ASN A 13 -10.66 -5.06 6.38
CA ASN A 13 -10.62 -5.66 5.05
C ASN A 13 -12.01 -5.85 4.47
N ILE A 14 -12.97 -6.29 5.30
CA ILE A 14 -14.36 -6.45 4.87
C ILE A 14 -14.94 -5.09 4.46
N ALA A 15 -14.67 -4.06 5.25
CA ALA A 15 -15.13 -2.69 4.94
C ALA A 15 -14.53 -2.20 3.62
N MET A 16 -13.26 -2.52 3.37
CA MET A 16 -12.62 -2.18 2.09
C MET A 16 -13.32 -2.83 0.92
N MET A 17 -13.66 -4.11 1.04
CA MET A 17 -14.36 -4.84 -0.01
C MET A 17 -15.73 -4.24 -0.30
N LYS A 18 -16.37 -3.65 0.71
CA LYS A 18 -17.66 -2.97 0.57
C LYS A 18 -17.50 -1.51 0.17
N GLN A 19 -16.27 -1.05 -0.03
CA GLN A 19 -15.94 0.34 -0.34
C GLN A 19 -16.33 1.32 0.77
N ASP A 20 -16.46 0.82 2.00
CA ASP A 20 -16.66 1.65 3.18
C ASP A 20 -15.30 2.08 3.71
N PHE A 21 -14.72 3.10 3.08
CA PHE A 21 -13.34 3.51 3.38
C PHE A 21 -13.21 4.13 4.78
N ASP A 22 -14.24 4.85 5.24
CA ASP A 22 -14.21 5.40 6.59
C ASP A 22 -14.27 4.30 7.65
N GLY A 23 -15.12 3.29 7.43
CA GLY A 23 -15.17 2.12 8.31
C GLY A 23 -13.88 1.34 8.30
N ALA A 24 -13.28 1.17 7.12
CA ALA A 24 -12.01 0.47 6.97
C ALA A 24 -10.91 1.19 7.73
N GLU A 25 -10.81 2.50 7.58
CA GLU A 25 -9.82 3.30 8.28
C GLU A 25 -9.96 3.15 9.80
N LYS A 26 -11.19 3.25 10.30
CA LYS A 26 -11.47 3.15 11.73
C LYS A 26 -11.05 1.79 12.29
N MET A 27 -11.39 0.71 11.60
CA MET A 27 -11.07 -0.64 12.05
C MET A 27 -9.58 -0.92 11.99
N MET A 28 -8.91 -0.52 10.90
CA MET A 28 -7.47 -0.72 10.76
C MET A 28 -6.70 0.06 11.82
N LYS A 29 -7.11 1.29 12.09
CA LYS A 29 -6.49 2.11 13.14
C LYS A 29 -6.59 1.44 14.50
N LYS A 30 -7.77 0.90 14.84
CA LYS A 30 -7.95 0.19 16.10
C LYS A 30 -7.02 -1.02 16.19
N GLY A 31 -6.88 -1.76 15.09
CA GLY A 31 -5.98 -2.90 15.06
C GLY A 31 -4.53 -2.49 15.32
N LEU A 32 -4.08 -1.43 14.67
CA LEU A 32 -2.72 -0.93 14.85
C LEU A 32 -2.48 -0.41 16.27
N ASP A 33 -3.47 0.29 16.85
CA ASP A 33 -3.35 0.84 18.19
C ASP A 33 -3.23 -0.26 19.25
N LEU A 34 -3.85 -1.42 19.01
CA LEU A 34 -3.75 -2.57 19.91
C LEU A 34 -2.41 -3.30 19.79
N GLY A 35 -1.65 -2.99 18.74
CA GLY A 35 -0.39 -3.67 18.46
C GLY A 35 -0.58 -4.95 17.68
N MET A 36 0.32 -5.22 16.75
CA MET A 36 0.27 -6.41 15.92
C MET A 36 1.27 -7.43 16.43
N PRO A 37 0.99 -8.74 16.28
CA PRO A 37 1.88 -9.78 16.82
C PRO A 37 3.24 -9.84 16.13
N MET A 38 3.35 -9.37 14.89
CA MET A 38 4.58 -9.40 14.13
C MET A 38 4.80 -8.07 13.42
N LYS A 39 6.06 -7.69 13.26
CA LYS A 39 6.44 -6.47 12.55
C LYS A 39 5.86 -6.43 11.13
N GLU A 40 5.97 -7.56 10.41
CA GLU A 40 5.49 -7.67 9.03
C GLU A 40 3.97 -7.52 8.96
N ALA A 41 3.26 -8.01 9.97
CA ALA A 41 1.81 -7.83 10.04
C ALA A 41 1.47 -6.36 10.26
N GLU A 42 2.24 -5.67 11.09
CA GLU A 42 2.07 -4.23 11.29
C GLU A 42 2.33 -3.47 9.99
N GLY A 43 3.42 -3.81 9.28
CA GLY A 43 3.73 -3.21 7.99
C GLY A 43 2.61 -3.42 6.98
N ALA A 44 2.06 -4.63 6.91
CA ALA A 44 0.96 -4.92 6.00
C ALA A 44 -0.28 -4.09 6.34
N SER A 45 -0.58 -3.91 7.63
CA SER A 45 -1.71 -3.08 8.06
C SER A 45 -1.48 -1.61 7.73
N MET A 46 -0.25 -1.12 7.89
CA MET A 46 0.08 0.25 7.50
C MET A 46 -0.06 0.45 6.00
N LEU A 47 0.32 -0.55 5.20
CA LEU A 47 0.12 -0.48 3.76
C LEU A 47 -1.37 -0.37 3.43
N GLN A 48 -2.21 -1.17 4.10
CA GLN A 48 -3.66 -1.07 3.92
C GLN A 48 -4.18 0.33 4.26
N MET A 49 -3.70 0.91 5.36
CA MET A 49 -4.05 2.29 5.72
C MET A 49 -3.68 3.27 4.61
N GLY A 50 -2.47 3.11 4.06
CA GLY A 50 -2.03 3.96 2.96
C GLY A 50 -2.94 3.84 1.75
N MET A 51 -3.35 2.62 1.41
CA MET A 51 -4.25 2.39 0.28
C MET A 51 -5.64 2.99 0.53
N ILE A 52 -6.12 2.93 1.76
CA ILE A 52 -7.38 3.58 2.13
C ILE A 52 -7.29 5.08 1.90
N PHE A 53 -6.21 5.70 2.34
CA PHE A 53 -6.04 7.14 2.13
C PHE A 53 -5.87 7.50 0.65
N MET A 54 -5.28 6.61 -0.16
CA MET A 54 -5.25 6.79 -1.61
C MET A 54 -6.67 6.88 -2.17
N GLN A 55 -7.55 5.97 -1.73
CA GLN A 55 -8.94 5.97 -2.18
C GLN A 55 -9.69 7.21 -1.73
N LYS A 56 -9.35 7.74 -0.55
CA LYS A 56 -9.96 8.96 -0.04
C LYS A 56 -9.31 10.23 -0.63
N ASN A 57 -8.33 10.06 -1.48
CA ASN A 57 -7.58 11.15 -2.10
C ASN A 57 -6.82 12.01 -1.08
N ASP A 58 -6.47 11.43 0.05
CA ASP A 58 -5.60 12.07 1.05
C ASP A 58 -4.20 11.57 0.82
N LEU A 59 -3.53 12.14 -0.16
CA LEU A 59 -2.25 11.61 -0.65
C LEU A 59 -1.11 11.83 0.34
N LYS A 60 -1.21 12.84 1.17
CA LYS A 60 -0.19 13.12 2.19
C LYS A 60 -0.17 12.02 3.25
N GLN A 61 -1.33 11.65 3.77
CA GLN A 61 -1.46 10.54 4.71
C GLN A 61 -1.10 9.21 4.06
N ALA A 62 -1.54 9.01 2.82
CA ALA A 62 -1.21 7.81 2.07
C ALA A 62 0.30 7.60 1.99
N GLU A 63 1.03 8.65 1.61
CA GLU A 63 2.48 8.57 1.50
C GLU A 63 3.12 8.23 2.84
N SER A 64 2.68 8.87 3.91
CA SER A 64 3.21 8.65 5.25
C SER A 64 3.07 7.19 5.67
N TYR A 65 1.87 6.62 5.50
CA TYR A 65 1.62 5.23 5.87
C TYR A 65 2.38 4.24 5.00
N ILE A 66 2.45 4.49 3.70
CA ILE A 66 3.15 3.58 2.79
C ILE A 66 4.65 3.58 3.05
N ARG A 67 5.24 4.75 3.25
CA ARG A 67 6.66 4.83 3.63
C ARG A 67 6.91 4.15 4.96
N GLY A 68 6.02 4.33 5.93
CA GLY A 68 6.12 3.65 7.21
C GLY A 68 6.02 2.13 7.09
N ALA A 69 5.14 1.65 6.22
CA ALA A 69 4.98 0.22 5.96
C ALA A 69 6.29 -0.38 5.41
N ILE A 70 6.90 0.31 4.46
CA ILE A 70 8.16 -0.15 3.87
C ILE A 70 9.27 -0.20 4.93
N ARG A 71 9.34 0.81 5.79
CA ARG A 71 10.35 0.84 6.88
C ARG A 71 10.14 -0.28 7.90
N LYS A 72 8.89 -0.58 8.24
CA LYS A 72 8.56 -1.67 9.17
C LYS A 72 8.92 -3.02 8.60
N GLY A 73 8.81 -3.18 7.29
CA GLY A 73 8.97 -4.45 6.62
C GLY A 73 7.63 -5.06 6.27
N LEU A 74 7.58 -5.74 5.15
CA LEU A 74 6.37 -6.35 4.63
C LEU A 74 6.54 -7.86 4.57
N PRO A 75 5.42 -8.62 4.68
CA PRO A 75 5.52 -10.06 4.87
C PRO A 75 6.01 -10.86 3.65
N ASP A 76 5.81 -10.34 2.44
CA ASP A 76 6.14 -11.08 1.24
C ASP A 76 6.37 -10.15 0.04
N LYS A 77 6.81 -10.74 -1.07
CA LYS A 77 7.11 -9.98 -2.27
C LYS A 77 5.89 -9.34 -2.91
N GLU A 78 4.70 -9.93 -2.73
CA GLU A 78 3.48 -9.36 -3.27
C GLU A 78 3.15 -8.04 -2.58
N ASN A 79 3.25 -8.00 -1.26
CA ASN A 79 3.05 -6.77 -0.49
C ASN A 79 4.14 -5.74 -0.79
N GLU A 80 5.39 -6.19 -0.95
CA GLU A 80 6.48 -5.30 -1.31
C GLU A 80 6.21 -4.64 -2.67
N ALA A 81 5.85 -5.43 -3.68
CA ALA A 81 5.54 -4.90 -4.99
C ALA A 81 4.38 -3.91 -4.92
N ALA A 82 3.33 -4.25 -4.18
CA ALA A 82 2.18 -3.37 -4.03
C ALA A 82 2.58 -2.03 -3.40
N ALA A 83 3.40 -2.05 -2.36
CA ALA A 83 3.84 -0.83 -1.69
C ALA A 83 4.63 0.08 -2.63
N TYR A 84 5.56 -0.49 -3.39
CA TYR A 84 6.36 0.31 -4.32
C TYR A 84 5.54 0.81 -5.50
N LEU A 85 4.51 0.06 -5.93
CA LEU A 85 3.59 0.56 -6.95
C LEU A 85 2.79 1.75 -6.45
N GLN A 86 2.35 1.72 -5.19
CA GLN A 86 1.66 2.87 -4.60
C GLN A 86 2.59 4.08 -4.53
N MET A 87 3.85 3.86 -4.15
CA MET A 87 4.83 4.96 -4.14
C MET A 87 5.05 5.51 -5.55
N CYS A 88 5.10 4.65 -6.54
CA CYS A 88 5.20 5.08 -7.94
C CYS A 88 4.04 6.00 -8.30
N SER A 89 2.81 5.58 -7.98
CA SER A 89 1.62 6.38 -8.26
C SER A 89 1.66 7.73 -7.56
N LEU A 90 2.10 7.74 -6.30
CA LEU A 90 2.23 8.98 -5.53
C LEU A 90 3.24 9.94 -6.17
N MET A 91 4.38 9.41 -6.61
CA MET A 91 5.40 10.23 -7.25
C MET A 91 4.93 10.76 -8.60
N MET A 92 4.17 9.96 -9.35
CA MET A 92 3.56 10.42 -10.59
C MET A 92 2.60 11.57 -10.33
N ASN A 93 1.81 11.48 -9.28
CA ASN A 93 0.88 12.53 -8.89
C ASN A 93 1.62 13.83 -8.52
N LYS A 94 2.77 13.69 -7.87
CA LYS A 94 3.61 14.83 -7.51
C LYS A 94 4.46 15.34 -8.66
N ARG A 95 4.40 14.69 -9.81
CA ARG A 95 5.20 14.97 -11.00
C ARG A 95 6.70 14.77 -10.77
N GLU A 96 7.04 13.92 -9.83
CA GLU A 96 8.43 13.52 -9.58
C GLU A 96 8.68 12.23 -10.37
N PHE A 97 8.86 12.38 -11.68
CA PHE A 97 8.85 11.26 -12.61
C PHE A 97 10.08 10.38 -12.47
N ARG A 98 11.23 10.94 -12.14
CA ARG A 98 12.44 10.13 -11.91
C ARG A 98 12.24 9.18 -10.73
N ALA A 99 11.73 9.70 -9.62
CA ALA A 99 11.43 8.86 -8.45
C ALA A 99 10.37 7.82 -8.79
N ALA A 100 9.35 8.21 -9.55
CA ALA A 100 8.30 7.27 -9.97
C ALA A 100 8.90 6.10 -10.75
N LYS A 101 9.82 6.38 -11.68
CA LYS A 101 10.46 5.32 -12.47
C LYS A 101 11.30 4.39 -11.61
N GLU A 102 11.98 4.93 -10.61
CA GLU A 102 12.78 4.12 -9.69
C GLU A 102 11.91 3.21 -8.84
N TYR A 103 10.80 3.74 -8.30
CA TYR A 103 9.86 2.92 -7.55
C TYR A 103 9.23 1.85 -8.43
N PHE A 104 8.90 2.18 -9.67
CA PHE A 104 8.35 1.21 -10.62
C PHE A 104 9.35 0.08 -10.88
N ARG A 105 10.60 0.42 -11.15
CA ARG A 105 11.65 -0.58 -11.37
C ARG A 105 11.79 -1.50 -10.16
N LYS A 106 11.76 -0.92 -8.97
CA LYS A 106 11.84 -1.69 -7.74
C LYS A 106 10.65 -2.64 -7.61
N ALA A 107 9.44 -2.14 -7.88
CA ALA A 107 8.23 -2.97 -7.83
C ALA A 107 8.34 -4.17 -8.77
N LYS A 108 8.80 -3.94 -9.99
CA LYS A 108 8.97 -5.02 -10.98
C LYS A 108 10.00 -6.05 -10.52
N SER A 109 11.02 -5.62 -9.79
CA SER A 109 12.11 -6.50 -9.37
C SER A 109 11.65 -7.62 -8.43
N PHE A 110 10.51 -7.44 -7.77
CA PHE A 110 9.97 -8.46 -6.86
C PHE A 110 9.30 -9.62 -7.60
N LYS A 111 9.03 -9.46 -8.90
CA LYS A 111 8.42 -10.51 -9.74
C LYS A 111 7.13 -11.04 -9.14
N ALA A 112 6.25 -10.13 -8.73
CA ALA A 112 4.95 -10.50 -8.17
C ALA A 112 4.10 -11.23 -9.21
N THR A 113 3.26 -12.13 -8.70
CA THR A 113 2.41 -12.96 -9.55
C THR A 113 0.91 -12.73 -9.34
N THR A 114 0.54 -11.94 -8.33
CA THR A 114 -0.86 -11.59 -8.09
C THR A 114 -1.43 -10.89 -9.33
N PRO A 115 -2.55 -11.38 -9.89
CA PRO A 115 -3.09 -10.81 -11.14
C PRO A 115 -3.31 -9.31 -11.09
N GLN A 116 -3.81 -8.79 -9.98
CA GLN A 116 -4.05 -7.35 -9.82
C GLN A 116 -2.76 -6.55 -9.90
N ILE A 117 -1.69 -7.06 -9.29
CA ILE A 117 -0.40 -6.40 -9.31
C ILE A 117 0.22 -6.46 -10.71
N VAL A 118 0.14 -7.62 -11.35
CA VAL A 118 0.64 -7.81 -12.71
C VAL A 118 -0.07 -6.85 -13.67
N ASP A 119 -1.39 -6.74 -13.56
CA ASP A 119 -2.16 -5.83 -14.39
C ASP A 119 -1.79 -4.37 -14.15
N GLN A 120 -1.60 -3.99 -12.89
CA GLN A 120 -1.18 -2.64 -12.52
C GLN A 120 0.16 -2.30 -13.14
N ILE A 121 1.10 -3.22 -13.08
CA ILE A 121 2.43 -3.03 -13.69
C ILE A 121 2.29 -2.81 -15.19
N LYS A 122 1.47 -3.61 -15.86
CA LYS A 122 1.23 -3.45 -17.30
C LYS A 122 0.64 -2.10 -17.64
N GLN A 123 -0.33 -1.64 -16.84
CA GLN A 123 -0.97 -0.35 -17.06
C GLN A 123 0.02 0.80 -16.87
N ILE A 124 0.78 0.77 -15.79
CA ILE A 124 1.75 1.82 -15.51
C ILE A 124 2.85 1.83 -16.57
N GLU A 125 3.28 0.67 -17.02
CA GLU A 125 4.36 0.56 -18.01
C GLU A 125 4.03 1.33 -19.30
N LYS A 126 2.77 1.38 -19.67
CA LYS A 126 2.32 2.11 -20.86
C LYS A 126 2.57 3.61 -20.76
N TYR A 127 2.55 4.15 -19.57
CA TYR A 127 2.70 5.59 -19.34
C TYR A 127 4.10 5.98 -18.91
N ILE A 128 4.71 5.16 -18.06
CA ILE A 128 5.96 5.55 -17.40
C ILE A 128 7.13 5.68 -18.38
N THR A 129 7.12 4.89 -19.44
CA THR A 129 8.18 4.98 -20.45
C THR A 129 8.13 6.29 -21.24
N ARG A 130 6.98 6.95 -21.26
CA ARG A 130 6.77 8.21 -21.97
C ARG A 130 7.03 9.44 -21.09
N MET A 131 7.26 9.23 -19.81
CA MET A 131 7.45 10.34 -18.88
C MET A 131 8.89 10.82 -18.88
N PRO A 132 9.12 12.14 -18.62
CA PRO A 132 10.47 12.67 -18.54
C PRO A 132 11.24 12.10 -17.35
N GLY A 133 12.55 12.14 -17.44
CA GLY A 133 13.42 11.64 -16.36
C GLY A 133 14.02 10.23 -16.55
#